data_6b3495b679f4bd159706fe46d843ce06
#
_entry.id   6b3495b679f4bd159706fe46d843ce06
#
_cell.length_a   1.000
_cell.length_b   1.000
_cell.length_c   1.000
_cell.angle_alpha   90.00
_cell.angle_beta   90.00
_cell.angle_gamma   90.00
#
_symmetry.space_group_name_H-M   'P 1'
#
loop_
_entity.id
_entity.type
_entity.pdbx_description
1 polymer ?
#
loop_
_entity_poly.entity_id
_entity_poly.type
_entity_poly.pdbx_seq_one_letter_code
_entity_poly.pdbx_strand_id
1 'polypeptide(L)'
;MRSVSEILSLINEQECIDFLAQMVQHKSYTETAGERKLAEFMCEQMQELGIEAELQLVVGERQNAIGRYVGTESGTSLLFNGHLDTNPVTEGWTEDPWGGTIKNDCIYGIGVSNMKAGDAAFLAP
;
A
#
# COMPACT_ATOMS: atom_id res chain seq x y z
N MET A 1 -20.13 -20.98 0.21
CA MET A 1 -18.76 -20.52 0.52
C MET A 1 -17.90 -20.75 -0.71
N ARG A 2 -17.14 -19.75 -1.19
CA ARG A 2 -16.23 -19.94 -2.31
C ARG A 2 -15.06 -20.83 -1.91
N SER A 3 -14.57 -21.65 -2.83
CA SER A 3 -13.33 -22.42 -2.62
C SER A 3 -12.10 -21.49 -2.65
N VAL A 4 -10.99 -21.95 -2.12
CA VAL A 4 -9.71 -21.22 -2.19
C VAL A 4 -9.32 -20.92 -3.64
N SER A 5 -9.51 -21.88 -4.54
CA SER A 5 -9.22 -21.70 -5.97
C SER A 5 -10.06 -20.59 -6.61
N GLU A 6 -11.35 -20.52 -6.28
CA GLU A 6 -12.24 -19.44 -6.76
C GLU A 6 -11.81 -18.08 -6.21
N ILE A 7 -11.35 -18.00 -4.97
CA ILE A 7 -10.85 -16.75 -4.37
C ILE A 7 -9.56 -16.33 -5.06
N LEU A 8 -8.60 -17.24 -5.23
CA LEU A 8 -7.34 -16.95 -5.90
C LEU A 8 -7.52 -16.51 -7.35
N SER A 9 -8.55 -16.99 -8.05
CA SER A 9 -8.85 -16.58 -9.43
C SER A 9 -9.37 -15.14 -9.56
N LEU A 10 -9.72 -14.50 -8.47
CA LEU A 10 -10.17 -13.10 -8.44
C LEU A 10 -8.99 -12.11 -8.30
N ILE A 11 -7.81 -12.60 -7.92
CA ILE A 11 -6.64 -11.74 -7.76
C ILE A 11 -6.14 -11.31 -9.14
N ASN A 12 -6.05 -10.01 -9.35
CA ASN A 12 -5.43 -9.41 -10.53
C ASN A 12 -4.01 -8.98 -10.21
N GLU A 13 -3.04 -9.79 -10.61
CA GLU A 13 -1.62 -9.51 -10.33
C GLU A 13 -1.16 -8.18 -10.92
N GLN A 14 -1.67 -7.80 -12.11
CA GLN A 14 -1.29 -6.55 -12.76
C GLN A 14 -1.80 -5.33 -11.96
N GLU A 15 -3.02 -5.37 -11.46
CA GLU A 15 -3.56 -4.29 -10.61
C GLU A 15 -2.74 -4.14 -9.32
N CYS A 16 -2.33 -5.24 -8.72
CA CYS A 16 -1.44 -5.21 -7.55
C CYS A 16 -0.08 -4.58 -7.85
N ILE A 17 0.52 -4.91 -8.99
CA ILE A 17 1.80 -4.34 -9.43
C ILE A 17 1.65 -2.85 -9.75
N ASP A 18 0.59 -2.45 -10.45
CA ASP A 18 0.31 -1.06 -10.79
C ASP A 18 0.06 -0.22 -9.54
N PHE A 19 -0.65 -0.76 -8.57
CA PHE A 19 -0.88 -0.12 -7.28
C PHE A 19 0.43 0.06 -6.51
N LEU A 20 1.28 -0.96 -6.45
CA LEU A 20 2.61 -0.86 -5.85
C LEU A 20 3.46 0.23 -6.54
N ALA A 21 3.44 0.30 -7.88
CA ALA A 21 4.16 1.33 -8.63
C ALA A 21 3.68 2.74 -8.25
N GLN A 22 2.38 2.94 -8.10
CA GLN A 22 1.81 4.21 -7.62
C GLN A 22 2.28 4.55 -6.20
N MET A 23 2.28 3.59 -5.28
CA MET A 23 2.80 3.79 -3.92
C MET A 23 4.27 4.20 -3.92
N VAL A 24 5.09 3.62 -4.80
CA VAL A 24 6.52 3.98 -4.93
C VAL A 24 6.73 5.43 -5.33
N GLN A 25 5.86 5.99 -6.17
CA GLN A 25 5.94 7.38 -6.63
C GLN A 25 5.73 8.40 -5.51
N HIS A 26 5.14 8.01 -4.39
CA HIS A 26 5.06 8.85 -3.20
C HIS A 26 6.39 8.81 -2.43
N LYS A 27 7.05 9.98 -2.34
CA LYS A 27 8.31 10.16 -1.61
C LYS A 27 8.07 10.18 -0.11
N SER A 28 7.70 9.03 0.45
CA SER A 28 7.22 8.88 1.82
C SER A 28 8.37 8.73 2.84
N TYR A 29 9.34 9.62 2.82
CA TYR A 29 10.36 9.63 3.87
C TYR A 29 9.73 9.86 5.24
N THR A 30 10.25 9.16 6.24
CA THR A 30 9.84 9.29 7.63
C THR A 30 9.77 10.76 8.06
N GLU A 31 8.67 11.16 8.68
CA GLU A 31 8.42 12.52 9.20
C GLU A 31 8.38 13.63 8.14
N THR A 32 8.00 13.29 6.90
CA THR A 32 7.85 14.27 5.83
C THR A 32 6.42 14.40 5.35
N ALA A 33 6.15 15.47 4.60
CA ALA A 33 4.87 15.64 3.92
C ALA A 33 4.57 14.51 2.91
N GLY A 34 5.59 13.81 2.42
CA GLY A 34 5.44 12.65 1.54
C GLY A 34 4.83 11.44 2.23
N GLU A 35 5.18 11.21 3.51
CA GLU A 35 4.55 10.19 4.34
C GLU A 35 3.04 10.46 4.50
N ARG A 36 2.65 11.70 4.81
CA ARG A 36 1.26 12.10 4.90
C ARG A 36 0.51 11.90 3.58
N LYS A 37 1.10 12.32 2.45
CA LYS A 37 0.49 12.16 1.13
C LYS A 37 0.26 10.70 0.76
N LEU A 38 1.15 9.79 1.17
CA LEU A 38 0.93 8.37 0.96
C LEU A 38 -0.22 7.85 1.84
N ALA A 39 -0.34 8.32 3.09
CA ALA A 39 -1.47 7.95 3.94
C ALA A 39 -2.81 8.47 3.36
N GLU A 40 -2.84 9.70 2.85
CA GLU A 40 -3.99 10.26 2.14
C GLU A 40 -4.36 9.39 0.93
N PHE A 41 -3.40 9.06 0.08
CA PHE A 41 -3.60 8.17 -1.07
C PHE A 41 -4.15 6.80 -0.66
N MET A 42 -3.57 6.16 0.37
CA MET A 42 -4.05 4.86 0.86
C MET A 42 -5.48 4.93 1.38
N CYS A 43 -5.85 6.01 2.06
CA CYS A 43 -7.20 6.23 2.54
C CYS A 43 -8.19 6.38 1.37
N GLU A 44 -7.84 7.16 0.35
CA GLU A 44 -8.64 7.32 -0.86
C GLU A 44 -8.83 5.99 -1.60
N GLN A 45 -7.77 5.21 -1.77
CA GLN A 45 -7.86 3.90 -2.41
C GLN A 45 -8.76 2.92 -1.65
N MET A 46 -8.68 2.90 -0.33
CA MET A 46 -9.60 2.10 0.49
C MET A 46 -11.06 2.53 0.28
N GLN A 47 -11.34 3.84 0.22
CA GLN A 47 -12.68 4.36 -0.02
C GLN A 47 -13.20 4.01 -1.42
N GLU A 48 -12.36 4.07 -2.44
CA GLU A 48 -12.71 3.65 -3.82
C GLU A 48 -13.08 2.17 -3.90
N LEU A 49 -12.45 1.33 -3.09
CA LEU A 49 -12.79 -0.09 -2.94
C LEU A 49 -14.05 -0.34 -2.09
N GLY A 50 -14.72 0.70 -1.60
CA GLY A 50 -15.89 0.59 -0.75
C GLY A 50 -15.59 0.20 0.69
N ILE A 51 -14.35 0.35 1.13
CA ILE A 51 -13.92 0.17 2.51
C ILE A 51 -14.20 1.46 3.28
N GLU A 52 -14.79 1.36 4.46
CA GLU A 52 -14.92 2.50 5.37
C GLU A 52 -13.51 2.90 5.83
N ALA A 53 -13.02 4.05 5.39
CA ALA A 53 -11.65 4.47 5.66
C ALA A 53 -11.57 5.93 6.13
N GLU A 54 -10.62 6.16 7.04
CA GLU A 54 -10.35 7.46 7.64
C GLU A 54 -8.85 7.67 7.88
N LEU A 55 -8.48 8.94 8.01
CA LEU A 55 -7.15 9.35 8.45
C LEU A 55 -7.17 9.62 9.95
N GLN A 56 -6.30 8.95 10.68
CA GLN A 56 -6.12 9.17 12.11
C GLN A 56 -4.85 9.99 12.37
N LEU A 57 -5.01 11.20 12.89
CA LEU A 57 -3.87 12.01 13.32
C LEU A 57 -3.19 11.37 14.54
N VAL A 58 -1.89 11.19 14.45
CA VAL A 58 -1.08 10.54 15.51
C VAL A 58 -0.24 11.58 16.26
N VAL A 59 0.66 12.25 15.56
CA VAL A 59 1.54 13.27 16.13
C VAL A 59 1.96 14.27 15.06
N GLY A 60 1.94 15.57 15.38
CA GLY A 60 2.23 16.61 14.41
C GLY A 60 1.28 16.51 13.20
N GLU A 61 1.84 16.31 12.02
CA GLU A 61 1.08 16.09 10.78
C GLU A 61 1.05 14.63 10.33
N ARG A 62 1.61 13.72 11.13
CA ARG A 62 1.67 12.29 10.80
C ARG A 62 0.32 11.63 11.04
N GLN A 63 -0.10 10.82 10.06
CA GLN A 63 -1.41 10.19 10.04
C GLN A 63 -1.30 8.70 9.71
N ASN A 64 -2.17 7.90 10.32
CA ASN A 64 -2.45 6.55 9.87
C ASN A 64 -3.62 6.57 8.90
N ALA A 65 -3.58 5.77 7.85
CA ALA A 65 -4.75 5.41 7.07
C ALA A 65 -5.36 4.14 7.68
N ILE A 66 -6.59 4.21 8.13
CA ILE A 66 -7.30 3.11 8.77
C ILE A 66 -8.50 2.76 7.92
N GLY A 67 -8.58 1.50 7.48
CA GLY A 67 -9.72 0.97 6.76
C GLY A 67 -10.42 -0.13 7.55
N ARG A 68 -11.75 -0.19 7.45
CA ARG A 68 -12.57 -1.22 8.05
C ARG A 68 -13.57 -1.76 7.04
N TYR A 69 -13.49 -3.05 6.80
CA TYR A 69 -14.50 -3.79 6.04
C TYR A 69 -15.29 -4.70 6.98
N VAL A 70 -16.59 -4.50 7.03
CA VAL A 70 -17.47 -5.29 7.89
C VAL A 70 -18.10 -6.42 7.09
N GLY A 71 -17.81 -7.64 7.48
CA GLY A 71 -18.44 -8.82 6.90
C GLY A 71 -19.92 -8.93 7.25
N THR A 72 -20.63 -9.78 6.54
CA THR A 72 -22.08 -9.96 6.70
C THR A 72 -22.46 -10.88 7.85
N GLU A 73 -21.50 -11.64 8.39
CA GLU A 73 -21.74 -12.63 9.44
C GLU A 73 -20.85 -12.36 10.66
N SER A 74 -21.25 -12.90 11.81
CA SER A 74 -20.44 -12.87 13.02
C SER A 74 -19.24 -13.80 12.88
N GLY A 75 -18.06 -13.34 13.29
CA GLY A 75 -16.84 -14.14 13.19
C GLY A 75 -15.63 -13.43 13.76
N THR A 76 -14.48 -13.99 13.47
CA THR A 76 -13.18 -13.44 13.90
C THR A 76 -12.78 -12.28 12.99
N SER A 77 -12.23 -11.24 13.58
CA SER A 77 -11.62 -10.13 12.84
C SER A 77 -10.19 -10.49 12.41
N LEU A 78 -9.80 -10.02 11.23
CA LEU A 78 -8.44 -10.07 10.74
C LEU A 78 -7.92 -8.64 10.63
N LEU A 79 -6.75 -8.38 11.19
CA LEU A 79 -6.05 -7.09 11.09
C LEU A 79 -4.81 -7.24 10.24
N PHE A 80 -4.71 -6.43 9.19
CA PHE A 80 -3.47 -6.16 8.48
C PHE A 80 -2.84 -4.88 9.05
N ASN A 81 -1.53 -4.88 9.20
CA ASN A 81 -0.81 -3.73 9.70
C ASN A 81 0.52 -3.60 8.95
N GLY A 82 0.79 -2.43 8.41
CA GLY A 82 2.02 -2.10 7.72
C GLY A 82 2.44 -0.66 7.99
N HIS A 83 3.62 -0.26 7.53
CA HIS A 83 4.09 1.12 7.61
C HIS A 83 4.27 1.72 6.22
N LEU A 84 4.04 3.03 6.10
CA LEU A 84 4.04 3.76 4.83
C LEU A 84 5.36 4.50 4.57
N ASP A 85 6.12 4.76 5.62
CA ASP A 85 7.34 5.52 5.52
C ASP A 85 8.52 4.70 4.98
N THR A 86 9.48 5.42 4.43
CA THR A 86 10.74 4.86 3.93
C THR A 86 11.92 5.63 4.45
N ASN A 87 13.10 4.98 4.46
CA ASN A 87 14.36 5.67 4.62
C ASN A 87 14.65 6.57 3.40
N PRO A 88 15.50 7.59 3.54
CA PRO A 88 16.00 8.37 2.41
C PRO A 88 16.72 7.51 1.37
N VAL A 89 16.65 7.93 0.12
CA VAL A 89 17.42 7.30 -0.97
C VAL A 89 18.92 7.43 -0.69
N THR A 90 19.60 6.30 -0.85
CA THR A 90 21.06 6.23 -0.75
C THR A 90 21.70 6.22 -2.15
N GLU A 91 23.03 6.22 -2.22
CA GLU A 91 23.77 6.11 -3.48
C GLU A 91 23.69 4.68 -4.07
N GLY A 92 23.98 4.55 -5.36
CA GLY A 92 24.13 3.26 -6.04
C GLY A 92 22.88 2.74 -6.74
N TRP A 93 21.80 3.53 -6.83
CA TRP A 93 20.63 3.19 -7.63
C TRP A 93 20.94 3.18 -9.12
N THR A 94 20.54 2.15 -9.84
CA THR A 94 20.68 2.00 -11.29
C THR A 94 19.42 2.41 -12.06
N GLU A 95 18.28 2.44 -11.38
CA GLU A 95 16.99 2.89 -11.91
C GLU A 95 16.47 4.03 -11.01
N ASP A 96 15.46 4.78 -11.49
CA ASP A 96 14.83 5.81 -10.67
C ASP A 96 14.20 5.20 -9.40
N PRO A 97 14.67 5.57 -8.20
CA PRO A 97 14.13 5.01 -6.96
C PRO A 97 12.65 5.35 -6.71
N TRP A 98 12.09 6.32 -7.42
CA TRP A 98 10.69 6.75 -7.33
C TRP A 98 9.85 6.36 -8.54
N GLY A 99 10.46 5.73 -9.54
CA GLY A 99 9.80 5.43 -10.81
C GLY A 99 8.78 4.28 -10.72
N GLY A 100 8.98 3.34 -9.81
CA GLY A 100 8.22 2.10 -9.83
C GLY A 100 8.48 1.32 -11.13
N THR A 101 9.69 1.41 -11.67
CA THR A 101 10.04 0.85 -12.98
C THR A 101 9.98 -0.66 -12.96
N ILE A 102 9.26 -1.25 -13.91
CA ILE A 102 9.17 -2.69 -14.09
C ILE A 102 10.12 -3.09 -15.22
N LYS A 103 11.07 -3.97 -14.92
CA LYS A 103 12.09 -4.41 -15.87
C LYS A 103 12.61 -5.79 -15.48
N ASN A 104 12.69 -6.71 -16.43
CA ASN A 104 13.18 -8.09 -16.22
C ASN A 104 12.46 -8.81 -15.06
N ASP A 105 11.13 -8.74 -15.02
CA ASP A 105 10.28 -9.31 -13.97
C ASP A 105 10.58 -8.81 -12.55
N CYS A 106 11.22 -7.66 -12.44
CA CYS A 106 11.49 -6.97 -11.19
C CYS A 106 10.87 -5.58 -11.20
N ILE A 107 10.37 -5.14 -10.05
CA ILE A 107 9.99 -3.75 -9.81
C ILE A 107 11.08 -3.03 -9.02
N TYR A 108 11.52 -1.89 -9.52
CA TYR A 108 12.54 -1.04 -8.91
C TYR A 108 11.88 0.14 -8.22
N GLY A 109 12.15 0.29 -6.93
CA GLY A 109 11.64 1.42 -6.18
C GLY A 109 11.96 1.36 -4.70
N ILE A 110 12.09 2.55 -4.09
CA ILE A 110 12.35 2.62 -2.66
C ILE A 110 11.13 2.16 -1.86
N GLY A 111 11.38 1.30 -0.87
CA GLY A 111 10.33 0.75 -0.02
C GLY A 111 9.65 -0.50 -0.58
N VAL A 112 9.91 -0.90 -1.84
CA VAL A 112 9.30 -2.11 -2.45
C VAL A 112 9.57 -3.34 -1.60
N SER A 113 10.84 -3.66 -1.32
CA SER A 113 11.22 -4.85 -0.53
C SER A 113 11.12 -4.65 0.98
N ASN A 114 10.71 -3.47 1.43
CA ASN A 114 10.54 -3.19 2.84
C ASN A 114 9.09 -3.45 3.27
N MET A 115 8.17 -2.52 2.95
CA MET A 115 6.76 -2.67 3.35
C MET A 115 5.77 -2.43 2.21
N LYS A 116 6.06 -1.55 1.24
CA LYS A 116 5.08 -1.15 0.20
C LYS A 116 4.51 -2.33 -0.59
N ALA A 117 5.31 -3.38 -0.87
CA ALA A 117 4.79 -4.59 -1.52
C ALA A 117 3.80 -5.36 -0.63
N GLY A 118 4.04 -5.39 0.68
CA GLY A 118 3.11 -5.96 1.66
C GLY A 118 1.82 -5.15 1.72
N ASP A 119 1.92 -3.83 1.80
CA ASP A 119 0.76 -2.92 1.83
C ASP A 119 -0.07 -3.05 0.53
N ALA A 120 0.60 -3.16 -0.63
CA ALA A 120 -0.08 -3.41 -1.90
C ALA A 120 -0.78 -4.77 -1.90
N ALA A 121 -0.17 -5.81 -1.36
CA ALA A 121 -0.79 -7.14 -1.24
C ALA A 121 -1.99 -7.17 -0.29
N PHE A 122 -2.04 -6.27 0.71
CA PHE A 122 -3.19 -6.17 1.61
C PHE A 122 -4.39 -5.49 0.96
N LEU A 123 -4.15 -4.54 0.08
CA LEU A 123 -5.16 -3.60 -0.40
C LEU A 123 -5.42 -3.68 -1.91
N ALA A 124 -4.61 -4.36 -2.68
CA ALA A 124 -4.81 -4.44 -4.13
C ALA A 124 -6.25 -4.81 -4.49
N PRO A 125 -6.84 -4.09 -5.48
CA PRO A 125 -8.23 -4.27 -5.89
C PRO A 125 -8.53 -5.66 -6.45
#